data_2cc79db72d11c79e56b0e45869701b49
#
_entry.id   2cc79db72d11c79e56b0e45869701b49
#
_cell.length_a   1.000
_cell.length_b   1.000
_cell.length_c   1.000
_cell.angle_alpha   90.00
_cell.angle_beta   90.00
_cell.angle_gamma   90.00
#
_symmetry.space_group_name_H-M   'P 1'
#
loop_
_entity.id
_entity.type
_entity.pdbx_description
1 polymer ?
#
loop_
_entity_poly.entity_id
_entity_poly.type
_entity_poly.pdbx_seq_one_letter_code
_entity_poly.pdbx_strand_id
1 'polypeptide(L)'
;DDILEKVIQRGQLNLSVEQLSKCLSISTSLDAEKLDVTQESDLKISTEYRVRCAEWVSVYGTEPKTVLNLLADVYWGNFVLNYAENDSVLDLSFDGLEEMEYLDVKDYLEMQANKLRNYLPGYSSESSSFRAEGNEETFASLSQKISNFIDIELERYEAFILENGLARSRNTYQSRMQYVNYRLDTSQRKDMAAHDVRIEAINMYNAYMTRFVLIPTYDVDKEFYMSKTKVGVDYFADEAKEYLESAAELVEEMEHNTYASRQVGRSYVFSSIYDQADQRIEELKAELINLAVQSRELCGAYVKEKRDGYIQVGFTESPALSRAISALLITGLFVAAWSGKAILEPFYREYKGGGAVGWKGWREWKGRKKWREKYKNKSRKETGA
;
A
#
# COMPACT_ATOMS: atom_id res chain seq x y z
N ASP A 1 20.65 -10.08 -1.90
CA ASP A 1 22.04 -9.74 -1.59
C ASP A 1 22.24 -8.24 -1.36
N ASP A 2 21.67 -7.36 -2.19
CA ASP A 2 21.78 -5.90 -2.11
C ASP A 2 21.34 -5.32 -0.74
N ILE A 3 20.24 -5.84 -0.17
CA ILE A 3 19.75 -5.41 1.15
C ILE A 3 20.77 -5.80 2.25
N LEU A 4 21.31 -7.01 2.19
CA LEU A 4 22.26 -7.49 3.18
C LEU A 4 23.59 -6.70 3.12
N GLU A 5 24.03 -6.34 1.92
CA GLU A 5 25.20 -5.49 1.72
C GLU A 5 25.00 -4.10 2.34
N LYS A 6 23.83 -3.48 2.13
CA LYS A 6 23.47 -2.20 2.75
C LYS A 6 23.38 -2.30 4.28
N VAL A 7 22.91 -3.43 4.82
CA VAL A 7 22.88 -3.68 6.28
C VAL A 7 24.31 -3.71 6.85
N ILE A 8 25.23 -4.41 6.17
CA ILE A 8 26.63 -4.51 6.57
C ILE A 8 27.31 -3.14 6.54
N GLN A 9 27.11 -2.39 5.44
CA GLN A 9 27.70 -1.05 5.29
C GLN A 9 27.16 -0.07 6.33
N ARG A 10 25.83 -0.02 6.53
CA ARG A 10 25.21 0.91 7.47
C ARG A 10 25.54 0.61 8.92
N GLY A 11 25.60 -0.69 9.26
CA GLY A 11 25.96 -1.16 10.61
C GLY A 11 27.46 -1.27 10.86
N GLN A 12 28.31 -1.04 9.85
CA GLN A 12 29.76 -1.28 9.89
C GLN A 12 30.09 -2.66 10.47
N LEU A 13 29.31 -3.68 10.05
CA LEU A 13 29.41 -5.03 10.59
C LEU A 13 30.64 -5.73 10.02
N ASN A 14 31.37 -6.43 10.90
CA ASN A 14 32.54 -7.21 10.50
C ASN A 14 32.14 -8.62 10.02
N LEU A 15 31.24 -8.66 9.05
CA LEU A 15 30.59 -9.88 8.50
C LEU A 15 30.60 -9.80 6.98
N SER A 16 30.74 -10.95 6.31
CA SER A 16 30.44 -11.03 4.88
C SER A 16 28.94 -11.25 4.63
N VAL A 17 28.46 -10.95 3.42
CA VAL A 17 27.08 -11.18 3.00
C VAL A 17 26.66 -12.65 3.21
N GLU A 18 27.55 -13.59 2.86
CA GLU A 18 27.31 -15.02 3.06
C GLU A 18 27.20 -15.42 4.53
N GLN A 19 28.00 -14.80 5.40
CA GLN A 19 27.95 -15.05 6.83
C GLN A 19 26.64 -14.51 7.41
N LEU A 20 26.26 -13.29 7.04
CA LEU A 20 25.00 -12.68 7.47
C LEU A 20 23.78 -13.46 6.97
N SER A 21 23.79 -13.89 5.71
CA SER A 21 22.72 -14.73 5.14
C SER A 21 22.54 -16.06 5.89
N LYS A 22 23.63 -16.70 6.32
CA LYS A 22 23.57 -17.94 7.13
C LYS A 22 23.03 -17.69 8.55
N CYS A 23 23.17 -16.47 9.08
CA CYS A 23 22.61 -16.11 10.38
C CYS A 23 21.11 -15.84 10.33
N LEU A 24 20.56 -15.56 9.17
CA LEU A 24 19.17 -15.20 8.97
C LEU A 24 18.35 -16.40 8.48
N SER A 25 17.17 -16.58 9.03
CA SER A 25 16.19 -17.55 8.54
C SER A 25 14.85 -16.86 8.34
N ILE A 26 14.21 -17.11 7.20
CA ILE A 26 12.91 -16.55 6.85
C ILE A 26 11.89 -17.69 6.92
N SER A 27 10.80 -17.48 7.64
CA SER A 27 9.65 -18.38 7.70
C SER A 27 8.36 -17.63 7.46
N THR A 28 7.39 -18.27 6.86
CA THR A 28 6.04 -17.73 6.68
C THR A 28 5.18 -18.07 7.89
N SER A 29 4.14 -17.28 8.15
CA SER A 29 3.17 -17.55 9.22
C SER A 29 2.14 -18.62 8.84
N LEU A 30 2.15 -19.09 7.60
CA LEU A 30 1.28 -20.18 7.16
C LEU A 30 1.76 -21.49 7.79
N ASP A 31 1.00 -21.99 8.76
CA ASP A 31 1.18 -23.32 9.30
C ASP A 31 0.99 -24.35 8.17
N ALA A 32 2.04 -25.14 7.92
CA ALA A 32 2.03 -26.17 6.88
C ALA A 32 0.92 -27.24 7.09
N GLU A 33 0.32 -27.30 8.27
CA GLU A 33 -0.78 -28.21 8.60
C GLU A 33 -2.15 -27.80 8.02
N LYS A 34 -2.31 -26.59 7.51
CA LYS A 34 -3.59 -26.07 6.97
C LYS A 34 -3.64 -25.99 5.44
N LEU A 35 -2.61 -26.41 4.75
CA LEU A 35 -2.61 -26.58 3.31
C LEU A 35 -3.29 -27.90 2.94
N ASP A 36 -4.63 -27.86 2.85
CA ASP A 36 -5.39 -28.95 2.25
C ASP A 36 -5.17 -28.88 0.72
N VAL A 37 -4.30 -29.77 0.24
CA VAL A 37 -3.79 -29.80 -1.15
C VAL A 37 -4.88 -30.20 -2.17
N THR A 38 -6.13 -30.35 -1.73
CA THR A 38 -7.22 -30.86 -2.56
C THR A 38 -8.04 -29.79 -3.30
N GLN A 39 -7.75 -28.51 -3.11
CA GLN A 39 -8.40 -27.44 -3.88
C GLN A 39 -7.38 -26.55 -4.60
N GLU A 40 -7.31 -26.72 -5.91
CA GLU A 40 -6.42 -26.01 -6.86
C GLU A 40 -6.68 -24.49 -6.99
N SER A 41 -7.61 -23.89 -6.23
CA SER A 41 -8.07 -22.54 -6.48
C SER A 41 -7.57 -21.46 -5.52
N ASP A 42 -6.86 -21.76 -4.45
CA ASP A 42 -6.41 -20.75 -3.49
C ASP A 42 -4.91 -20.86 -3.18
N LEU A 43 -4.08 -20.31 -4.08
CA LEU A 43 -2.71 -19.93 -3.76
C LEU A 43 -2.75 -18.79 -2.72
N LYS A 44 -2.91 -19.12 -1.46
CA LYS A 44 -2.75 -18.15 -0.37
C LYS A 44 -1.28 -17.81 -0.22
N ILE A 45 -0.88 -16.68 -0.79
CA ILE A 45 0.43 -16.08 -0.52
C ILE A 45 0.39 -15.58 0.92
N SER A 46 1.37 -16.01 1.74
CA SER A 46 1.50 -15.48 3.10
C SER A 46 1.80 -13.97 3.01
N THR A 47 1.01 -13.17 3.70
CA THR A 47 1.24 -11.73 3.84
C THR A 47 2.20 -11.42 5.00
N GLU A 48 2.46 -12.40 5.88
CA GLU A 48 3.35 -12.24 7.03
C GLU A 48 4.59 -13.10 6.88
N TYR A 49 5.74 -12.49 7.04
CA TYR A 49 7.04 -13.14 7.06
C TYR A 49 7.72 -12.90 8.39
N ARG A 50 8.29 -13.97 8.94
CA ARG A 50 9.02 -13.92 10.19
C ARG A 50 10.50 -14.15 9.92
N VAL A 51 11.31 -13.12 10.14
CA VAL A 51 12.76 -13.18 10.01
C VAL A 51 13.37 -13.41 11.38
N ARG A 52 14.22 -14.41 11.50
CA ARG A 52 14.94 -14.73 12.74
C ARG A 52 16.43 -14.60 12.50
N CYS A 53 17.13 -13.99 13.46
CA CYS A 53 18.58 -13.93 13.49
C CYS A 53 19.12 -14.90 14.54
N ALA A 54 20.05 -15.74 14.16
CA ALA A 54 20.64 -16.72 15.03
C ALA A 54 21.57 -16.07 16.08
N GLU A 55 21.57 -16.60 17.32
CA GLU A 55 22.42 -16.08 18.43
C GLU A 55 23.92 -16.13 18.12
N TRP A 56 24.36 -17.04 17.25
CA TRP A 56 25.79 -17.18 16.94
C TRP A 56 26.36 -16.02 16.13
N VAL A 57 25.54 -15.09 15.63
CA VAL A 57 26.00 -13.81 15.07
C VAL A 57 26.83 -13.03 16.07
N SER A 58 26.63 -13.26 17.37
CA SER A 58 27.40 -12.65 18.46
C SER A 58 28.89 -13.02 18.43
N VAL A 59 29.25 -14.15 17.81
CA VAL A 59 30.66 -14.55 17.59
C VAL A 59 31.42 -13.51 16.75
N TYR A 60 30.70 -12.77 15.91
CA TYR A 60 31.27 -11.69 15.09
C TYR A 60 31.20 -10.31 15.76
N GLY A 61 30.88 -10.26 17.05
CA GLY A 61 30.85 -9.01 17.83
C GLY A 61 29.59 -8.16 17.64
N THR A 62 28.52 -8.74 17.05
CA THR A 62 27.26 -8.02 16.79
C THR A 62 26.09 -8.72 17.47
N GLU A 63 25.23 -7.96 18.15
CA GLU A 63 24.02 -8.53 18.76
C GLU A 63 22.94 -8.82 17.71
N PRO A 64 22.20 -9.94 17.83
CA PRO A 64 21.10 -10.30 16.90
C PRO A 64 20.05 -9.21 16.78
N LYS A 65 19.74 -8.51 17.86
CA LYS A 65 18.78 -7.39 17.87
C LYS A 65 19.23 -6.23 16.99
N THR A 66 20.51 -5.89 17.06
CA THR A 66 21.11 -4.82 16.25
C THR A 66 21.01 -5.16 14.77
N VAL A 67 21.30 -6.42 14.40
CA VAL A 67 21.18 -6.90 13.02
C VAL A 67 19.72 -6.81 12.53
N LEU A 68 18.76 -7.24 13.33
CA LEU A 68 17.33 -7.20 12.96
C LEU A 68 16.81 -5.76 12.84
N ASN A 69 17.21 -4.85 13.74
CA ASN A 69 16.85 -3.45 13.63
C ASN A 69 17.44 -2.81 12.36
N LEU A 70 18.72 -3.05 12.08
CA LEU A 70 19.37 -2.56 10.85
C LEU A 70 18.71 -3.13 9.60
N LEU A 71 18.35 -4.42 9.62
CA LEU A 71 17.64 -5.07 8.51
C LEU A 71 16.27 -4.43 8.29
N ALA A 72 15.51 -4.19 9.38
CA ALA A 72 14.22 -3.52 9.31
C ALA A 72 14.35 -2.10 8.74
N ASP A 73 15.33 -1.32 9.21
CA ASP A 73 15.56 0.04 8.73
C ASP A 73 16.01 0.10 7.26
N VAL A 74 16.88 -0.80 6.83
CA VAL A 74 17.34 -0.88 5.43
C VAL A 74 16.21 -1.37 4.53
N TYR A 75 15.47 -2.39 4.96
CA TYR A 75 14.31 -2.91 4.20
C TYR A 75 13.26 -1.82 4.02
N TRP A 76 12.92 -1.11 5.10
CA TRP A 76 11.95 -0.01 5.04
C TRP A 76 12.43 1.12 4.14
N GLY A 77 13.71 1.54 4.30
CA GLY A 77 14.28 2.57 3.44
C GLY A 77 14.24 2.19 1.95
N ASN A 78 14.52 0.93 1.63
CA ASN A 78 14.46 0.44 0.26
C ASN A 78 13.00 0.35 -0.25
N PHE A 79 12.06 -0.03 0.60
CA PHE A 79 10.64 -0.05 0.29
C PHE A 79 10.13 1.36 -0.02
N VAL A 80 10.43 2.34 0.84
CA VAL A 80 10.05 3.75 0.64
C VAL A 80 10.63 4.30 -0.67
N LEU A 81 11.90 4.01 -0.96
CA LEU A 81 12.53 4.48 -2.21
C LEU A 81 11.89 3.90 -3.49
N ASN A 82 11.38 2.67 -3.43
CA ASN A 82 10.87 1.98 -4.62
C ASN A 82 9.33 2.03 -4.74
N TYR A 83 8.62 2.19 -3.64
CA TYR A 83 7.15 2.00 -3.59
C TYR A 83 6.40 3.13 -2.89
N ALA A 84 7.08 4.05 -2.20
CA ALA A 84 6.40 5.21 -1.64
C ALA A 84 5.96 6.16 -2.74
N GLU A 85 4.81 6.78 -2.55
CA GLU A 85 4.35 7.85 -3.41
C GLU A 85 5.34 9.02 -3.41
N ASN A 86 5.41 9.71 -4.54
CA ASN A 86 6.34 10.80 -4.73
C ASN A 86 5.90 12.05 -3.95
N ASP A 87 6.50 12.29 -2.79
CA ASP A 87 6.24 13.47 -1.94
C ASP A 87 6.58 14.81 -2.60
N SER A 88 7.25 14.80 -3.77
CA SER A 88 7.56 16.03 -4.51
C SER A 88 6.30 16.81 -4.96
N VAL A 89 5.13 16.15 -4.97
CA VAL A 89 3.84 16.82 -5.19
C VAL A 89 3.54 17.86 -4.12
N LEU A 90 4.06 17.66 -2.90
CA LEU A 90 3.93 18.58 -1.76
C LEU A 90 4.93 19.74 -1.81
N ASP A 91 5.89 19.73 -2.75
CA ASP A 91 6.82 20.81 -2.95
C ASP A 91 6.18 21.87 -3.88
N LEU A 92 5.69 22.94 -3.27
CA LEU A 92 5.08 24.04 -4.00
C LEU A 92 6.16 25.01 -4.48
N SER A 93 6.09 25.43 -5.74
CA SER A 93 6.90 26.53 -6.27
C SER A 93 6.01 27.72 -6.55
N PHE A 94 6.51 28.90 -6.22
CA PHE A 94 5.83 30.16 -6.45
C PHE A 94 6.68 31.12 -7.30
N ASP A 95 7.66 30.58 -7.99
CA ASP A 95 8.57 31.37 -8.83
C ASP A 95 7.82 32.01 -9.99
N GLY A 96 8.07 33.29 -10.22
CA GLY A 96 7.51 34.04 -11.36
C GLY A 96 6.08 34.54 -11.20
N LEU A 97 5.43 34.34 -10.03
CA LEU A 97 4.07 34.85 -9.79
C LEU A 97 3.96 36.40 -9.92
N GLU A 98 5.04 37.12 -9.62
CA GLU A 98 5.08 38.57 -9.71
C GLU A 98 4.99 39.07 -11.16
N GLU A 99 5.37 38.23 -12.13
CA GLU A 99 5.31 38.53 -13.56
C GLU A 99 3.99 38.13 -14.21
N MET A 100 3.19 37.32 -13.51
CA MET A 100 1.90 36.81 -14.00
C MET A 100 0.81 37.88 -13.86
N GLU A 101 -0.23 37.82 -14.72
CA GLU A 101 -1.45 38.58 -14.53
C GLU A 101 -2.23 38.08 -13.31
N TYR A 102 -3.00 38.93 -12.66
CA TYR A 102 -3.68 38.59 -11.39
C TYR A 102 -4.58 37.35 -11.48
N LEU A 103 -5.32 37.22 -12.58
CA LEU A 103 -6.16 36.02 -12.77
C LEU A 103 -5.33 34.76 -13.06
N ASP A 104 -4.20 34.92 -13.76
CA ASP A 104 -3.27 33.83 -14.01
C ASP A 104 -2.63 33.33 -12.70
N VAL A 105 -2.42 34.23 -11.73
CA VAL A 105 -1.97 33.83 -10.37
C VAL A 105 -3.02 32.98 -9.68
N LYS A 106 -4.31 33.33 -9.81
CA LYS A 106 -5.42 32.51 -9.26
C LYS A 106 -5.39 31.12 -9.86
N ASP A 107 -5.34 30.98 -11.17
CA ASP A 107 -5.30 29.70 -11.87
C ASP A 107 -4.09 28.86 -11.46
N TYR A 108 -2.94 29.52 -11.28
CA TYR A 108 -1.72 28.86 -10.83
C TYR A 108 -1.84 28.33 -9.39
N LEU A 109 -2.36 29.12 -8.46
CA LEU A 109 -2.59 28.72 -7.06
C LEU A 109 -3.61 27.58 -6.99
N GLU A 110 -4.68 27.64 -7.80
CA GLU A 110 -5.67 26.58 -7.93
C GLU A 110 -5.06 25.29 -8.43
N MET A 111 -4.20 25.35 -9.45
CA MET A 111 -3.48 24.18 -9.95
C MET A 111 -2.60 23.54 -8.85
N GLN A 112 -1.90 24.34 -8.05
CA GLN A 112 -1.09 23.84 -6.94
C GLN A 112 -1.96 23.23 -5.82
N ALA A 113 -3.08 23.87 -5.47
CA ALA A 113 -4.03 23.36 -4.49
C ALA A 113 -4.68 22.04 -4.96
N ASN A 114 -5.03 21.95 -6.24
CA ASN A 114 -5.56 20.72 -6.85
C ASN A 114 -4.55 19.57 -6.81
N LYS A 115 -3.24 19.82 -6.96
CA LYS A 115 -2.21 18.78 -6.76
C LYS A 115 -2.25 18.22 -5.34
N LEU A 116 -2.34 19.08 -4.32
CA LEU A 116 -2.46 18.66 -2.92
C LEU A 116 -3.76 17.87 -2.70
N ARG A 117 -4.88 18.37 -3.22
CA ARG A 117 -6.19 17.73 -3.09
C ARG A 117 -6.21 16.33 -3.70
N ASN A 118 -5.59 16.13 -4.85
CA ASN A 118 -5.55 14.87 -5.56
C ASN A 118 -4.55 13.87 -4.95
N TYR A 119 -3.59 14.33 -4.16
CA TYR A 119 -2.62 13.49 -3.47
C TYR A 119 -3.20 12.78 -2.23
N LEU A 120 -4.04 13.48 -1.46
CA LEU A 120 -4.57 12.98 -0.19
C LEU A 120 -5.51 11.77 -0.27
N PRO A 121 -6.34 11.54 -1.31
CA PRO A 121 -7.26 10.41 -1.40
C PRO A 121 -6.57 9.05 -1.36
N GLY A 122 -5.34 8.92 -1.84
CA GLY A 122 -4.56 7.70 -1.73
C GLY A 122 -4.44 7.23 -0.27
N TYR A 123 -4.16 8.16 0.63
CA TYR A 123 -4.05 7.89 2.06
C TYR A 123 -5.41 7.76 2.76
N SER A 124 -6.40 8.57 2.40
CA SER A 124 -7.71 8.55 3.04
C SER A 124 -8.50 7.28 2.73
N SER A 125 -8.30 6.67 1.57
CA SER A 125 -8.92 5.40 1.18
C SER A 125 -8.45 4.24 2.04
N GLU A 126 -7.20 4.30 2.52
CA GLU A 126 -6.63 3.28 3.39
C GLU A 126 -7.01 3.46 4.86
N SER A 127 -7.15 4.72 5.34
CA SER A 127 -7.48 5.02 6.73
C SER A 127 -8.18 6.36 6.89
N SER A 128 -9.51 6.35 6.81
CA SER A 128 -10.34 7.56 6.93
C SER A 128 -10.32 8.21 8.32
N SER A 129 -9.98 7.44 9.35
CA SER A 129 -10.01 7.88 10.76
C SER A 129 -8.63 8.21 11.33
N PHE A 130 -7.56 8.08 10.56
CA PHE A 130 -6.22 8.36 11.02
C PHE A 130 -6.06 9.83 11.44
N ARG A 131 -5.34 10.03 12.56
CA ARG A 131 -4.94 11.33 13.09
C ARG A 131 -3.50 11.25 13.55
N ALA A 132 -2.71 12.25 13.24
CA ALA A 132 -1.37 12.35 13.77
C ALA A 132 -1.38 12.66 15.28
N GLU A 133 -0.41 12.15 16.00
CA GLU A 133 -0.25 12.41 17.42
C GLU A 133 -0.06 13.92 17.67
N GLY A 134 -0.97 14.52 18.46
CA GLY A 134 -0.98 15.97 18.72
C GLY A 134 -1.67 16.82 17.65
N ASN A 135 -2.23 16.21 16.59
CA ASN A 135 -3.02 16.90 15.55
C ASN A 135 -4.41 16.24 15.45
N GLU A 136 -5.47 17.06 15.50
CA GLU A 136 -6.85 16.57 15.38
C GLU A 136 -7.28 16.36 13.91
N GLU A 137 -6.44 16.77 12.96
CA GLU A 137 -6.74 16.71 11.53
C GLU A 137 -6.74 15.28 10.99
N THR A 138 -7.69 15.02 10.10
CA THR A 138 -7.77 13.80 9.29
C THR A 138 -7.48 14.13 7.82
N PHE A 139 -7.19 13.12 7.00
CA PHE A 139 -7.05 13.31 5.55
C PHE A 139 -8.32 13.93 4.92
N ALA A 140 -9.50 13.52 5.40
CA ALA A 140 -10.77 14.06 4.92
C ALA A 140 -10.96 15.53 5.32
N SER A 141 -10.64 15.91 6.57
CA SER A 141 -10.75 17.31 7.02
C SER A 141 -9.77 18.21 6.28
N LEU A 142 -8.55 17.72 6.02
CA LEU A 142 -7.55 18.47 5.28
C LEU A 142 -7.93 18.62 3.79
N SER A 143 -8.45 17.56 3.18
CA SER A 143 -8.99 17.64 1.82
C SER A 143 -10.13 18.65 1.71
N GLN A 144 -11.01 18.70 2.73
CA GLN A 144 -12.07 19.70 2.79
C GLN A 144 -11.52 21.13 2.95
N LYS A 145 -10.46 21.32 3.74
CA LYS A 145 -9.81 22.65 3.86
C LYS A 145 -9.22 23.11 2.52
N ILE A 146 -8.58 22.18 1.79
CA ILE A 146 -8.04 22.50 0.45
C ILE A 146 -9.19 22.83 -0.52
N SER A 147 -10.30 22.08 -0.48
CA SER A 147 -11.48 22.42 -1.29
C SER A 147 -12.05 23.80 -0.91
N ASN A 148 -12.16 24.12 0.38
CA ASN A 148 -12.59 25.44 0.82
C ASN A 148 -11.64 26.57 0.37
N PHE A 149 -10.33 26.32 0.36
CA PHE A 149 -9.37 27.28 -0.19
C PHE A 149 -9.63 27.54 -1.67
N ILE A 150 -9.88 26.48 -2.46
CA ILE A 150 -10.18 26.62 -3.90
C ILE A 150 -11.54 27.31 -4.09
N ASP A 151 -12.59 26.77 -3.50
CA ASP A 151 -13.98 27.14 -3.80
C ASP A 151 -14.41 28.44 -3.12
N ILE A 152 -13.68 28.92 -2.11
CA ILE A 152 -14.05 30.12 -1.36
C ILE A 152 -12.96 31.20 -1.47
N GLU A 153 -11.71 30.87 -1.09
CA GLU A 153 -10.70 31.95 -0.97
C GLU A 153 -10.17 32.38 -2.34
N LEU A 154 -9.95 31.45 -3.26
CA LEU A 154 -9.56 31.79 -4.64
C LEU A 154 -10.71 32.47 -5.40
N GLU A 155 -11.95 32.05 -5.21
CA GLU A 155 -13.12 32.69 -5.81
C GLU A 155 -13.35 34.13 -5.29
N ARG A 156 -13.10 34.34 -3.98
CA ARG A 156 -13.13 35.71 -3.41
C ARG A 156 -12.03 36.59 -3.98
N TYR A 157 -10.87 36.03 -4.21
CA TYR A 157 -9.77 36.76 -4.84
C TYR A 157 -10.12 37.11 -6.29
N GLU A 158 -10.64 36.17 -7.07
CA GLU A 158 -11.08 36.40 -8.44
C GLU A 158 -12.16 37.48 -8.52
N ALA A 159 -13.20 37.36 -7.70
CA ALA A 159 -14.26 38.34 -7.62
C ALA A 159 -13.69 39.74 -7.33
N PHE A 160 -12.72 39.87 -6.41
CA PHE A 160 -12.05 41.14 -6.11
C PHE A 160 -11.30 41.72 -7.33
N ILE A 161 -10.59 40.87 -8.08
CA ILE A 161 -9.87 41.26 -9.29
C ILE A 161 -10.84 41.77 -10.38
N LEU A 162 -11.92 41.00 -10.61
CA LEU A 162 -12.93 41.34 -11.64
C LEU A 162 -13.76 42.59 -11.29
N GLU A 163 -14.15 42.72 -10.01
CA GLU A 163 -14.90 43.87 -9.51
C GLU A 163 -14.10 45.16 -9.68
N ASN A 164 -12.81 45.15 -9.36
CA ASN A 164 -11.95 46.31 -9.48
C ASN A 164 -11.31 46.45 -10.88
N GLY A 165 -11.49 45.48 -11.77
CA GLY A 165 -10.94 45.47 -13.11
C GLY A 165 -9.42 45.49 -13.16
N LEU A 166 -8.76 44.74 -12.24
CA LEU A 166 -7.30 44.77 -12.10
C LEU A 166 -6.62 43.99 -13.23
N ALA A 167 -5.56 44.59 -13.78
CA ALA A 167 -4.63 43.92 -14.69
C ALA A 167 -3.25 44.55 -14.58
N ARG A 168 -2.21 43.77 -14.67
CA ARG A 168 -0.85 44.28 -14.86
C ARG A 168 -0.65 44.76 -16.28
N SER A 169 -1.13 44.02 -17.29
CA SER A 169 -1.14 44.38 -18.71
C SER A 169 -2.41 43.90 -19.40
N ARG A 170 -3.37 44.79 -19.56
CA ARG A 170 -4.65 44.49 -20.25
C ARG A 170 -4.46 43.85 -21.62
N ASN A 171 -3.58 44.40 -22.45
CA ASN A 171 -3.40 43.91 -23.81
C ASN A 171 -2.82 42.51 -23.85
N THR A 172 -1.86 42.20 -22.97
CA THR A 172 -1.27 40.90 -22.84
C THR A 172 -2.32 39.89 -22.38
N TYR A 173 -3.09 40.20 -21.34
CA TYR A 173 -4.17 39.35 -20.86
C TYR A 173 -5.21 39.08 -21.95
N GLN A 174 -5.71 40.09 -22.64
CA GLN A 174 -6.71 39.91 -23.69
C GLN A 174 -6.20 39.06 -24.85
N SER A 175 -4.95 39.26 -25.32
CA SER A 175 -4.37 38.47 -26.39
C SER A 175 -4.22 37.01 -25.98
N ARG A 176 -3.84 36.76 -24.71
CA ARG A 176 -3.73 35.41 -24.16
C ARG A 176 -5.09 34.73 -24.07
N MET A 177 -6.12 35.41 -23.54
CA MET A 177 -7.47 34.86 -23.45
C MET A 177 -8.08 34.55 -24.82
N GLN A 178 -7.79 35.35 -25.84
CA GLN A 178 -8.18 35.05 -27.22
C GLN A 178 -7.54 33.76 -27.71
N TYR A 179 -6.25 33.51 -27.39
CA TYR A 179 -5.58 32.28 -27.76
C TYR A 179 -6.11 31.08 -26.98
N VAL A 180 -6.34 31.23 -25.68
CA VAL A 180 -6.94 30.17 -24.83
C VAL A 180 -8.31 29.80 -25.38
N ASN A 181 -9.19 30.78 -25.62
CA ASN A 181 -10.52 30.55 -26.17
C ASN A 181 -10.48 29.88 -27.55
N TYR A 182 -9.50 30.20 -28.41
CA TYR A 182 -9.32 29.50 -29.68
C TYR A 182 -8.98 28.02 -29.47
N ARG A 183 -8.15 27.68 -28.47
CA ARG A 183 -7.83 26.28 -28.14
C ARG A 183 -9.04 25.53 -27.57
N LEU A 184 -9.80 26.18 -26.67
CA LEU A 184 -11.02 25.62 -26.08
C LEU A 184 -12.08 25.34 -27.16
N ASP A 185 -12.30 26.28 -28.08
CA ASP A 185 -13.20 26.11 -29.24
C ASP A 185 -12.78 24.93 -30.12
N THR A 186 -11.48 24.76 -30.35
CA THR A 186 -10.96 23.59 -31.08
C THR A 186 -11.22 22.27 -30.35
N SER A 187 -11.04 22.24 -29.02
CA SER A 187 -11.33 21.05 -28.19
C SER A 187 -12.84 20.78 -28.14
N GLN A 188 -13.65 21.79 -27.96
CA GLN A 188 -15.12 21.69 -27.95
C GLN A 188 -15.65 21.11 -29.28
N ARG A 189 -15.13 21.55 -30.43
CA ARG A 189 -15.50 20.99 -31.74
C ARG A 189 -15.07 19.53 -31.87
N LYS A 190 -13.92 19.16 -31.33
CA LYS A 190 -13.45 17.76 -31.32
C LYS A 190 -14.41 16.88 -30.50
N ASP A 191 -14.82 17.34 -29.31
CA ASP A 191 -15.71 16.59 -28.45
C ASP A 191 -17.11 16.48 -29.03
N MET A 192 -17.63 17.55 -29.65
CA MET A 192 -18.88 17.51 -30.40
C MET A 192 -18.82 16.53 -31.58
N ALA A 193 -17.72 16.50 -32.34
CA ALA A 193 -17.55 15.54 -33.43
C ALA A 193 -17.49 14.09 -32.87
N ALA A 194 -16.84 13.89 -31.73
CA ALA A 194 -16.81 12.58 -31.06
C ALA A 194 -18.20 12.15 -30.59
N HIS A 195 -18.99 13.05 -30.01
CA HIS A 195 -20.40 12.83 -29.66
C HIS A 195 -21.21 12.41 -30.89
N ASP A 196 -21.12 13.18 -32.00
CA ASP A 196 -21.90 12.91 -33.20
C ASP A 196 -21.61 11.54 -33.81
N VAL A 197 -20.33 11.10 -33.82
CA VAL A 197 -19.92 9.76 -34.26
C VAL A 197 -20.56 8.67 -33.41
N ARG A 198 -20.67 8.87 -32.07
CA ARG A 198 -21.33 7.89 -31.16
C ARG A 198 -22.83 7.82 -31.43
N ILE A 199 -23.47 8.97 -31.62
CA ILE A 199 -24.90 9.02 -32.00
C ILE A 199 -25.14 8.33 -33.35
N GLU A 200 -24.27 8.53 -34.33
CA GLU A 200 -24.36 7.83 -35.61
C GLU A 200 -24.17 6.31 -35.45
N ALA A 201 -23.22 5.87 -34.62
CA ALA A 201 -23.02 4.46 -34.32
C ALA A 201 -24.25 3.84 -33.65
N ILE A 202 -24.91 4.55 -32.71
CA ILE A 202 -26.16 4.12 -32.10
C ILE A 202 -27.26 3.97 -33.15
N ASN A 203 -27.40 4.93 -34.05
CA ASN A 203 -28.39 4.92 -35.09
C ASN A 203 -28.15 3.78 -36.09
N MET A 204 -26.91 3.54 -36.50
CA MET A 204 -26.56 2.38 -37.32
C MET A 204 -26.86 1.05 -36.63
N TYR A 205 -26.45 0.93 -35.35
CA TYR A 205 -26.74 -0.28 -34.57
C TYR A 205 -28.25 -0.54 -34.48
N ASN A 206 -29.06 0.48 -34.17
CA ASN A 206 -30.51 0.35 -34.12
C ASN A 206 -31.12 -0.03 -35.49
N ALA A 207 -30.60 0.50 -36.59
CA ALA A 207 -31.03 0.18 -37.95
C ALA A 207 -30.69 -1.26 -38.34
N TYR A 208 -29.52 -1.76 -37.94
CA TYR A 208 -29.15 -3.15 -38.16
C TYR A 208 -29.94 -4.12 -37.28
N MET A 209 -30.12 -3.80 -36.00
CA MET A 209 -30.82 -4.66 -35.06
C MET A 209 -32.33 -4.79 -35.33
N THR A 210 -32.93 -3.87 -36.07
CA THR A 210 -34.31 -4.04 -36.57
C THR A 210 -34.41 -5.06 -37.69
N ARG A 211 -33.29 -5.41 -38.34
CA ARG A 211 -33.25 -6.37 -39.47
C ARG A 211 -32.79 -7.76 -39.08
N PHE A 212 -32.10 -7.95 -37.97
CA PHE A 212 -31.47 -9.23 -37.61
C PHE A 212 -31.62 -9.59 -36.14
N VAL A 213 -32.04 -10.84 -35.97
CA VAL A 213 -31.84 -11.77 -34.87
C VAL A 213 -32.75 -11.62 -33.69
N LEU A 214 -33.81 -12.42 -33.78
CA LEU A 214 -34.45 -13.05 -32.67
C LEU A 214 -33.55 -14.20 -32.18
N ILE A 215 -32.84 -14.06 -31.10
CA ILE A 215 -32.20 -15.19 -30.42
C ILE A 215 -33.23 -15.71 -29.43
N PRO A 216 -33.86 -16.86 -29.68
CA PRO A 216 -34.76 -17.47 -28.72
C PRO A 216 -33.96 -18.02 -27.56
N THR A 217 -34.09 -17.44 -26.40
CA THR A 217 -33.65 -18.03 -25.14
C THR A 217 -34.84 -18.75 -24.51
N TYR A 218 -34.69 -20.06 -24.27
CA TYR A 218 -35.65 -20.84 -23.50
C TYR A 218 -35.26 -20.85 -22.04
N ASP A 219 -36.15 -20.45 -21.16
CA ASP A 219 -36.02 -20.66 -19.73
C ASP A 219 -36.52 -22.04 -19.29
N VAL A 220 -36.21 -22.44 -18.06
CA VAL A 220 -36.60 -23.72 -17.44
C VAL A 220 -38.09 -23.99 -17.53
N ASP A 221 -38.92 -22.93 -17.54
CA ASP A 221 -40.37 -22.99 -17.64
C ASP A 221 -40.93 -23.00 -19.08
N LYS A 222 -40.03 -23.14 -20.10
CA LYS A 222 -40.39 -23.16 -21.53
C LYS A 222 -41.08 -21.87 -22.03
N GLU A 223 -40.91 -20.75 -21.33
CA GLU A 223 -41.37 -19.47 -21.81
C GLU A 223 -40.33 -18.86 -22.76
N PHE A 224 -40.83 -18.25 -23.83
CA PHE A 224 -40.01 -17.66 -24.88
C PHE A 224 -39.78 -16.19 -24.59
N TYR A 225 -38.55 -15.85 -24.20
CA TYR A 225 -38.16 -14.45 -24.00
C TYR A 225 -37.32 -13.95 -25.19
N MET A 226 -37.74 -12.84 -25.79
CA MET A 226 -36.97 -12.09 -26.77
C MET A 226 -36.26 -10.97 -26.05
N SER A 227 -34.96 -11.12 -25.76
CA SER A 227 -34.15 -10.01 -25.24
C SER A 227 -33.42 -9.29 -26.38
N LYS A 228 -33.69 -8.00 -26.52
CA LYS A 228 -32.85 -7.11 -27.33
C LYS A 228 -31.70 -6.71 -26.44
N THR A 229 -30.48 -7.23 -26.73
CA THR A 229 -29.30 -6.82 -26.00
C THR A 229 -28.94 -5.39 -26.37
N LYS A 230 -29.02 -4.47 -25.43
CA LYS A 230 -28.66 -3.05 -25.60
C LYS A 230 -27.20 -2.73 -25.23
N VAL A 231 -26.42 -3.72 -24.86
CA VAL A 231 -25.06 -3.53 -24.27
C VAL A 231 -24.17 -2.59 -25.09
N GLY A 232 -24.21 -2.66 -26.43
CA GLY A 232 -23.43 -1.76 -27.26
C GLY A 232 -23.99 -0.33 -27.33
N VAL A 233 -25.35 -0.20 -27.29
CA VAL A 233 -26.01 1.09 -27.36
C VAL A 233 -25.82 1.89 -26.08
N ASP A 234 -25.93 1.21 -24.92
CA ASP A 234 -25.77 1.86 -23.62
C ASP A 234 -24.32 2.39 -23.45
N TYR A 235 -23.30 1.62 -23.90
CA TYR A 235 -21.91 2.07 -23.89
C TYR A 235 -21.68 3.32 -24.74
N PHE A 236 -22.15 3.34 -25.99
CA PHE A 236 -22.01 4.52 -26.86
C PHE A 236 -22.84 5.69 -26.39
N ALA A 237 -23.97 5.45 -25.70
CA ALA A 237 -24.79 6.52 -25.12
C ALA A 237 -24.09 7.20 -23.93
N ASP A 238 -23.46 6.40 -23.07
CA ASP A 238 -22.66 6.94 -21.97
C ASP A 238 -21.46 7.73 -22.46
N GLU A 239 -20.69 7.19 -23.42
CA GLU A 239 -19.59 7.95 -24.06
C GLU A 239 -20.09 9.24 -24.74
N ALA A 240 -21.21 9.20 -25.45
CA ALA A 240 -21.77 10.39 -26.10
C ALA A 240 -22.14 11.44 -25.07
N LYS A 241 -22.70 11.04 -23.93
CA LYS A 241 -23.03 11.94 -22.83
C LYS A 241 -21.76 12.59 -22.25
N GLU A 242 -20.71 11.81 -21.99
CA GLU A 242 -19.42 12.34 -21.47
C GLU A 242 -18.83 13.39 -22.42
N TYR A 243 -18.82 13.16 -23.73
CA TYR A 243 -18.32 14.13 -24.69
C TYR A 243 -19.19 15.39 -24.75
N LEU A 244 -20.51 15.26 -24.60
CA LEU A 244 -21.41 16.41 -24.58
C LEU A 244 -21.21 17.25 -23.32
N GLU A 245 -21.05 16.62 -22.16
CA GLU A 245 -20.74 17.28 -20.89
C GLU A 245 -19.40 18.00 -20.96
N SER A 246 -18.35 17.33 -21.45
CA SER A 246 -17.04 17.96 -21.69
C SER A 246 -17.13 19.15 -22.63
N ALA A 247 -17.87 19.05 -23.74
CA ALA A 247 -18.06 20.16 -24.66
C ALA A 247 -18.80 21.35 -24.01
N ALA A 248 -19.75 21.08 -23.10
CA ALA A 248 -20.48 22.13 -22.37
C ALA A 248 -19.57 22.87 -21.37
N GLU A 249 -18.73 22.13 -20.62
CA GLU A 249 -17.73 22.71 -19.71
C GLU A 249 -16.76 23.63 -20.44
N LEU A 250 -16.28 23.23 -21.62
CA LEU A 250 -15.39 24.05 -22.45
C LEU A 250 -16.07 25.34 -22.92
N VAL A 251 -17.40 25.33 -23.20
CA VAL A 251 -18.17 26.54 -23.54
C VAL A 251 -18.27 27.44 -22.33
N GLU A 252 -18.56 26.94 -21.16
CA GLU A 252 -18.62 27.70 -19.91
C GLU A 252 -17.30 28.41 -19.63
N GLU A 253 -16.18 27.71 -19.78
CA GLU A 253 -14.84 28.27 -19.60
C GLU A 253 -14.57 29.41 -20.63
N MET A 254 -14.96 29.24 -21.91
CA MET A 254 -14.82 30.28 -22.92
C MET A 254 -15.68 31.54 -22.61
N GLU A 255 -16.90 31.36 -22.09
CA GLU A 255 -17.75 32.45 -21.67
C GLU A 255 -17.17 33.21 -20.47
N HIS A 256 -16.66 32.47 -19.49
CA HIS A 256 -15.95 33.03 -18.33
C HIS A 256 -14.73 33.85 -18.77
N ASN A 257 -13.85 33.30 -19.60
CA ASN A 257 -12.68 34.01 -20.15
C ASN A 257 -13.05 35.27 -20.93
N THR A 258 -14.16 35.20 -21.66
CA THR A 258 -14.67 36.33 -22.42
C THR A 258 -15.20 37.43 -21.48
N TYR A 259 -15.91 37.05 -20.42
CA TYR A 259 -16.38 37.97 -19.38
C TYR A 259 -15.20 38.66 -18.67
N ALA A 260 -14.24 37.87 -18.18
CA ALA A 260 -13.05 38.34 -17.50
C ALA A 260 -12.25 39.33 -18.39
N SER A 261 -12.04 38.98 -19.66
CA SER A 261 -11.35 39.85 -20.63
C SER A 261 -12.04 41.23 -20.85
N ARG A 262 -13.35 41.28 -20.66
CA ARG A 262 -14.11 42.56 -20.75
C ARG A 262 -14.01 43.40 -19.49
N GLN A 263 -13.90 42.80 -18.33
CA GLN A 263 -13.83 43.48 -17.03
C GLN A 263 -12.44 44.03 -16.75
N VAL A 264 -11.41 43.25 -17.03
CA VAL A 264 -10.02 43.54 -16.72
C VAL A 264 -9.53 44.81 -17.47
N GLY A 265 -8.92 45.74 -16.73
CA GLY A 265 -8.37 47.00 -17.28
C GLY A 265 -9.40 47.95 -17.81
N ARG A 266 -10.65 47.88 -17.36
CA ARG A 266 -11.78 48.69 -17.87
C ARG A 266 -11.77 50.12 -17.35
N SER A 267 -11.23 50.35 -16.16
CA SER A 267 -11.27 51.60 -15.45
C SER A 267 -9.91 51.95 -14.87
N TYR A 268 -9.69 53.26 -14.57
CA TYR A 268 -8.52 53.67 -13.79
C TYR A 268 -8.66 53.13 -12.35
N VAL A 269 -7.62 52.46 -11.86
CA VAL A 269 -7.60 51.87 -10.54
C VAL A 269 -6.54 52.58 -9.69
N PHE A 270 -6.88 52.89 -8.43
CA PHE A 270 -5.92 53.47 -7.49
C PHE A 270 -4.80 52.46 -7.14
N SER A 271 -3.57 52.97 -6.97
CA SER A 271 -2.41 52.12 -6.60
C SER A 271 -2.65 51.29 -5.33
N SER A 272 -3.37 51.83 -4.35
CA SER A 272 -3.73 51.14 -3.12
C SER A 272 -4.56 49.86 -3.33
N ILE A 273 -5.28 49.73 -4.44
CA ILE A 273 -6.05 48.53 -4.77
C ILE A 273 -5.09 47.44 -5.34
N TYR A 274 -4.10 47.87 -6.12
CA TYR A 274 -3.03 46.97 -6.56
C TYR A 274 -2.22 46.40 -5.36
N ASP A 275 -1.87 47.31 -4.40
CA ASP A 275 -1.20 46.89 -3.16
C ASP A 275 -2.03 45.85 -2.36
N GLN A 276 -3.35 46.02 -2.32
CA GLN A 276 -4.27 45.07 -1.68
C GLN A 276 -4.33 43.74 -2.45
N ALA A 277 -4.29 43.76 -3.78
CA ALA A 277 -4.25 42.55 -4.58
C ALA A 277 -2.97 41.76 -4.33
N ASP A 278 -1.83 42.44 -4.34
CA ASP A 278 -0.53 41.80 -4.06
C ASP A 278 -0.46 41.26 -2.62
N GLN A 279 -1.01 41.99 -1.64
CA GLN A 279 -1.11 41.48 -0.25
C GLN A 279 -1.96 40.21 -0.17
N ARG A 280 -3.10 40.16 -0.85
CA ARG A 280 -3.96 38.95 -0.88
C ARG A 280 -3.25 37.77 -1.53
N ILE A 281 -2.43 37.98 -2.56
CA ILE A 281 -1.61 36.92 -3.15
C ILE A 281 -0.68 36.33 -2.09
N GLU A 282 -0.02 37.19 -1.30
CA GLU A 282 0.89 36.70 -0.25
C GLU A 282 0.14 35.94 0.87
N GLU A 283 -1.07 36.40 1.22
CA GLU A 283 -1.94 35.70 2.19
C GLU A 283 -2.35 34.32 1.66
N LEU A 284 -2.78 34.22 0.39
CA LEU A 284 -3.16 32.96 -0.26
C LEU A 284 -1.95 32.00 -0.39
N LYS A 285 -0.78 32.51 -0.75
CA LYS A 285 0.47 31.73 -0.78
C LYS A 285 0.78 31.14 0.59
N ALA A 286 0.72 31.97 1.63
CA ALA A 286 1.01 31.55 3.01
C ALA A 286 0.02 30.45 3.48
N GLU A 287 -1.27 30.60 3.14
CA GLU A 287 -2.29 29.61 3.45
C GLU A 287 -2.02 28.29 2.72
N LEU A 288 -1.74 28.34 1.43
CA LEU A 288 -1.44 27.14 0.62
C LEU A 288 -0.17 26.43 1.09
N ILE A 289 0.87 27.17 1.48
CA ILE A 289 2.08 26.60 2.09
C ILE A 289 1.72 25.88 3.40
N ASN A 290 0.89 26.50 4.23
CA ASN A 290 0.45 25.89 5.49
C ASN A 290 -0.32 24.58 5.25
N LEU A 291 -1.21 24.55 4.26
CA LEU A 291 -1.94 23.34 3.84
C LEU A 291 -0.97 22.25 3.35
N ALA A 292 0.06 22.61 2.59
CA ALA A 292 1.08 21.66 2.13
C ALA A 292 1.93 21.10 3.28
N VAL A 293 2.30 21.96 4.27
CA VAL A 293 3.02 21.50 5.47
C VAL A 293 2.16 20.55 6.30
N GLN A 294 0.89 20.89 6.55
CA GLN A 294 -0.04 20.00 7.27
C GLN A 294 -0.23 18.67 6.53
N SER A 295 -0.32 18.70 5.20
CA SER A 295 -0.41 17.48 4.37
C SER A 295 0.82 16.61 4.53
N ARG A 296 2.01 17.20 4.50
CA ARG A 296 3.30 16.48 4.67
C ARG A 296 3.43 15.87 6.06
N GLU A 297 3.08 16.62 7.08
CA GLU A 297 3.12 16.13 8.48
C GLU A 297 2.16 14.96 8.68
N LEU A 298 0.93 15.06 8.18
CA LEU A 298 -0.08 14.02 8.31
C LEU A 298 0.32 12.76 7.53
N CYS A 299 0.77 12.89 6.28
CA CYS A 299 1.26 11.77 5.48
C CYS A 299 2.49 11.10 6.12
N GLY A 300 3.46 11.90 6.60
CA GLY A 300 4.64 11.39 7.28
C GLY A 300 4.32 10.64 8.58
N ALA A 301 3.38 11.16 9.38
CA ALA A 301 2.91 10.49 10.59
C ALA A 301 2.22 9.16 10.25
N TYR A 302 1.38 9.12 9.22
CA TYR A 302 0.71 7.91 8.76
C TYR A 302 1.70 6.84 8.29
N VAL A 303 2.65 7.22 7.46
CA VAL A 303 3.71 6.29 6.99
C VAL A 303 4.51 5.74 8.15
N LYS A 304 4.81 6.57 9.17
CA LYS A 304 5.50 6.13 10.39
C LYS A 304 4.67 5.14 11.20
N GLU A 305 3.37 5.41 11.41
CA GLU A 305 2.46 4.49 12.12
C GLU A 305 2.33 3.15 11.39
N LYS A 306 2.18 3.18 10.08
CA LYS A 306 2.17 1.97 9.24
C LYS A 306 3.46 1.18 9.39
N ARG A 307 4.61 1.84 9.37
CA ARG A 307 5.90 1.19 9.60
C ARG A 307 5.94 0.46 10.93
N ASP A 308 5.56 1.15 12.01
CA ASP A 308 5.62 0.61 13.36
C ASP A 308 4.59 -0.52 13.57
N GLY A 309 3.49 -0.54 12.80
CA GLY A 309 2.52 -1.62 12.76
C GLY A 309 2.94 -2.84 11.94
N TYR A 310 3.64 -2.63 10.81
CA TYR A 310 4.05 -3.70 9.90
C TYR A 310 5.36 -4.37 10.27
N ILE A 311 6.31 -3.66 10.88
CA ILE A 311 7.63 -4.18 11.23
C ILE A 311 7.79 -4.19 12.74
N GLN A 312 7.71 -5.36 13.34
CA GLN A 312 7.93 -5.54 14.77
C GLN A 312 9.23 -6.33 15.01
N VAL A 313 10.17 -5.74 15.75
CA VAL A 313 11.39 -6.41 16.16
C VAL A 313 11.26 -6.81 17.63
N GLY A 314 11.15 -8.12 17.87
CA GLY A 314 10.99 -8.69 19.19
C GLY A 314 12.00 -9.80 19.47
N PHE A 315 12.18 -10.12 20.75
CA PHE A 315 12.90 -11.33 21.16
C PHE A 315 11.91 -12.47 21.32
N THR A 316 12.13 -13.56 20.63
CA THR A 316 11.62 -14.85 21.09
C THR A 316 12.72 -15.42 22.00
N GLU A 317 12.51 -15.33 23.31
CA GLU A 317 13.34 -16.12 24.23
C GLU A 317 13.23 -17.57 23.75
N SER A 318 14.37 -18.16 23.36
CA SER A 318 14.40 -19.62 23.20
C SER A 318 13.99 -20.18 24.56
N PRO A 319 12.94 -21.02 24.63
CA PRO A 319 12.39 -21.40 25.91
C PRO A 319 13.54 -22.01 26.74
N ALA A 320 13.72 -21.48 27.93
CA ALA A 320 14.71 -21.95 28.88
C ALA A 320 14.61 -23.49 29.08
N LEU A 321 13.43 -24.04 28.76
CA LEU A 321 13.11 -25.44 28.66
C LEU A 321 14.00 -26.19 27.66
N SER A 322 14.35 -25.63 26.50
CA SER A 322 15.18 -26.33 25.52
C SER A 322 16.65 -26.38 25.96
N ARG A 323 17.13 -25.36 26.66
CA ARG A 323 18.47 -25.35 27.27
C ARG A 323 18.52 -26.29 28.49
N ALA A 324 17.48 -26.35 29.30
CA ALA A 324 17.37 -27.27 30.40
C ALA A 324 17.26 -28.72 29.93
N ILE A 325 16.50 -28.99 28.86
CA ILE A 325 16.39 -30.35 28.26
C ILE A 325 17.71 -30.78 27.62
N SER A 326 18.40 -29.89 26.90
CA SER A 326 19.72 -30.22 26.33
C SER A 326 20.78 -30.42 27.41
N ALA A 327 20.78 -29.61 28.47
CA ALA A 327 21.66 -29.82 29.64
C ALA A 327 21.34 -31.12 30.37
N LEU A 328 20.05 -31.47 30.54
CA LEU A 328 19.62 -32.76 31.12
C LEU A 328 19.99 -33.95 30.24
N LEU A 329 19.90 -33.85 28.92
CA LEU A 329 20.34 -34.90 28.00
C LEU A 329 21.86 -35.10 28.02
N ILE A 330 22.65 -34.00 28.06
CA ILE A 330 24.10 -34.06 28.14
C ILE A 330 24.54 -34.67 29.49
N THR A 331 23.96 -34.20 30.60
CA THR A 331 24.24 -34.76 31.93
C THR A 331 23.78 -36.19 32.04
N GLY A 332 22.61 -36.56 31.47
CA GLY A 332 22.12 -37.93 31.39
C GLY A 332 23.04 -38.87 30.60
N LEU A 333 23.60 -38.42 29.48
CA LEU A 333 24.60 -39.15 28.69
C LEU A 333 25.91 -39.31 29.44
N PHE A 334 26.38 -38.28 30.18
CA PHE A 334 27.58 -38.37 31.01
C PHE A 334 27.40 -39.36 32.16
N VAL A 335 26.26 -39.31 32.85
CA VAL A 335 25.93 -40.27 33.93
C VAL A 335 25.79 -41.69 33.38
N ALA A 336 25.17 -41.89 32.22
CA ALA A 336 25.05 -43.16 31.55
C ALA A 336 26.41 -43.72 31.10
N ALA A 337 27.30 -42.87 30.58
CA ALA A 337 28.67 -43.29 30.22
C ALA A 337 29.52 -43.66 31.44
N TRP A 338 29.34 -42.92 32.55
CA TRP A 338 30.09 -43.18 33.78
C TRP A 338 29.55 -44.39 34.53
N SER A 339 28.22 -44.54 34.66
CA SER A 339 27.59 -45.73 35.25
C SER A 339 27.74 -46.96 34.36
N GLY A 340 27.72 -46.80 33.05
CA GLY A 340 27.98 -47.88 32.08
C GLY A 340 29.38 -48.49 32.28
N LYS A 341 30.37 -47.63 32.56
CA LYS A 341 31.71 -48.11 32.88
C LYS A 341 31.74 -48.87 34.20
N ALA A 342 31.03 -48.41 35.23
CA ALA A 342 30.94 -49.05 36.52
C ALA A 342 30.14 -50.38 36.50
N ILE A 343 29.17 -50.51 35.60
CA ILE A 343 28.34 -51.69 35.44
C ILE A 343 29.01 -52.69 34.49
N LEU A 344 29.67 -52.29 33.44
CA LEU A 344 30.30 -53.11 32.44
C LEU A 344 31.66 -53.66 32.93
N GLU A 345 32.34 -52.99 33.83
CA GLU A 345 33.65 -53.41 34.33
C GLU A 345 33.56 -54.70 35.15
N PRO A 346 32.60 -54.98 36.06
CA PRO A 346 32.42 -56.24 36.69
C PRO A 346 31.99 -57.34 35.70
N PHE A 347 31.12 -57.05 34.73
CA PHE A 347 30.72 -57.98 33.67
C PHE A 347 31.92 -58.39 32.77
N TYR A 348 32.77 -57.45 32.46
CA TYR A 348 33.98 -57.70 31.64
C TYR A 348 35.04 -58.49 32.43
N ARG A 349 35.12 -58.25 33.74
CA ARG A 349 35.97 -59.07 34.62
C ARG A 349 35.48 -60.53 34.75
N GLU A 350 34.16 -60.72 34.83
CA GLU A 350 33.54 -62.04 34.91
C GLU A 350 33.65 -62.79 33.57
N TYR A 351 33.57 -62.07 32.43
CA TYR A 351 33.79 -62.70 31.11
C TYR A 351 35.26 -63.09 30.86
N LYS A 352 36.22 -62.35 31.39
CA LYS A 352 37.66 -62.67 31.29
C LYS A 352 38.10 -63.76 32.32
N GLY A 353 37.30 -64.01 33.35
CA GLY A 353 37.59 -64.97 34.42
C GLY A 353 37.09 -66.37 34.19
N GLY A 354 36.71 -66.77 33.00
CA GLY A 354 36.45 -68.18 32.58
C GLY A 354 35.50 -68.93 33.49
N GLY A 355 34.20 -68.86 33.33
CA GLY A 355 33.26 -69.76 34.01
C GLY A 355 31.90 -69.79 33.29
N ALA A 356 31.60 -70.82 32.60
CA ALA A 356 30.38 -71.08 31.87
C ALA A 356 29.16 -71.27 32.81
N VAL A 357 28.49 -70.22 33.17
CA VAL A 357 27.11 -70.25 33.73
C VAL A 357 26.31 -69.05 33.30
N GLY A 358 25.38 -69.22 32.41
CA GLY A 358 24.57 -68.06 32.06
C GLY A 358 23.45 -68.21 31.03
N TRP A 359 23.28 -69.43 30.45
CA TRP A 359 22.25 -69.63 29.42
C TRP A 359 20.84 -69.96 29.91
N LYS A 360 20.67 -70.29 31.18
CA LYS A 360 19.35 -70.66 31.74
C LYS A 360 18.43 -69.49 32.03
N GLY A 361 18.97 -68.35 32.47
CA GLY A 361 18.16 -67.13 32.80
C GLY A 361 17.48 -66.46 31.60
N TRP A 362 18.06 -66.61 30.42
CA TRP A 362 17.52 -65.96 29.21
C TRP A 362 16.30 -66.67 28.61
N ARG A 363 16.13 -67.93 28.85
CA ARG A 363 14.94 -68.70 28.41
C ARG A 363 13.72 -68.43 29.28
N GLU A 364 13.88 -68.19 30.57
CA GLU A 364 12.76 -67.87 31.47
C GLU A 364 12.20 -66.46 31.24
N TRP A 365 13.05 -65.56 30.83
CA TRP A 365 12.58 -64.16 30.50
C TRP A 365 11.79 -64.10 29.20
N LYS A 366 12.11 -64.87 28.18
CA LYS A 366 11.32 -65.01 26.94
C LYS A 366 9.98 -65.71 27.16
N GLY A 367 9.91 -66.61 28.10
CA GLY A 367 8.64 -67.25 28.44
C GLY A 367 7.61 -66.33 29.08
N ARG A 368 8.03 -65.42 29.93
CA ARG A 368 7.16 -64.44 30.60
C ARG A 368 6.60 -63.36 29.67
N LYS A 369 7.31 -63.00 28.63
CA LYS A 369 6.81 -62.00 27.62
C LYS A 369 5.72 -62.62 26.75
N LYS A 370 5.84 -63.91 26.37
CA LYS A 370 4.80 -64.63 25.59
C LYS A 370 3.48 -64.83 26.36
N TRP A 371 3.55 -64.94 27.70
CA TRP A 371 2.35 -65.02 28.53
C TRP A 371 1.58 -63.73 28.65
N ARG A 372 2.25 -62.62 28.76
CA ARG A 372 1.59 -61.26 28.82
C ARG A 372 0.89 -60.90 27.53
N GLU A 373 1.41 -61.26 26.39
CA GLU A 373 0.77 -60.96 25.09
C GLU A 373 -0.47 -61.80 24.84
N LYS A 374 -0.48 -63.07 25.36
CA LYS A 374 -1.61 -63.98 25.22
C LYS A 374 -2.83 -63.58 26.07
N TYR A 375 -2.63 -62.90 27.18
CA TYR A 375 -3.72 -62.33 28.01
C TYR A 375 -4.22 -61.00 27.52
N LYS A 376 -3.37 -60.20 26.92
CA LYS A 376 -3.80 -58.91 26.35
C LYS A 376 -4.70 -59.04 25.11
N ASN A 377 -4.54 -60.11 24.35
CA ASN A 377 -5.40 -60.40 23.19
C ASN A 377 -6.70 -61.11 23.55
N LYS A 378 -6.84 -61.69 24.75
CA LYS A 378 -8.09 -62.35 25.20
C LYS A 378 -9.09 -61.32 25.75
N SER A 379 -8.63 -60.28 26.44
CA SER A 379 -9.48 -59.19 26.95
C SER A 379 -10.02 -58.26 25.85
N ARG A 380 -9.42 -58.24 24.64
CA ARG A 380 -9.89 -57.42 23.50
C ARG A 380 -10.96 -58.10 22.66
N LYS A 381 -11.23 -59.40 22.88
CA LYS A 381 -12.28 -60.16 22.18
C LYS A 381 -13.60 -60.27 22.95
N GLU A 382 -13.63 -59.87 24.22
CA GLU A 382 -14.83 -59.95 25.08
C GLU A 382 -15.55 -58.58 25.29
N THR A 383 -15.03 -57.49 24.71
CA THR A 383 -15.65 -56.13 24.80
C THR A 383 -16.14 -55.61 23.45
N GLY A 384 -16.45 -56.50 22.51
CA GLY A 384 -17.01 -56.14 21.20
C GLY A 384 -18.18 -57.05 20.84
N ALA A 385 -19.30 -56.85 21.53
CA ALA A 385 -20.63 -57.28 21.12
C ALA A 385 -21.59 -56.17 21.53
#